data_3c2e85e61dc431ce0ad78917826de87a
#
_entry.id   3c2e85e61dc431ce0ad78917826de87a
#
_cell.length_a   1.000
_cell.length_b   1.000
_cell.length_c   1.000
_cell.angle_alpha   90.00
_cell.angle_beta   90.00
_cell.angle_gamma   90.00
#
_symmetry.space_group_name_H-M   'P 1'
#
loop_
_entity.id
_entity.type
_entity.pdbx_description
1 polymer ?
#
loop_
_entity_poly.entity_id
_entity_poly.type
_entity_poly.pdbx_seq_one_letter_code
_entity_poly.pdbx_strand_id
1 'polypeptide(L)'
;LDDADLDKAVEYAINGAFFSCGQRCTASSRLIVTENIHDSFVDAMLKRMELLRIGDARNPKTDIGPVVSEAQLKKNLEYLQIGLKDGAKQLTGGEQVEQATPGWYLSPALFIDANSEMKICREEIFGPIAAVMSVSDYDEALSIANDTEFGLSAGIVTNDRSIIDHFIANIHSGMVQINLPTAGMDFHAPITGRKNSSFGPPEKSSYCREFFTNTKVVHANYGKRLNSKKEES
;
A
#
# COMPACT_ATOMS: atom_id res chain seq x y z
N LEU A 1 -8.09 -8.15 12.71
CA LEU A 1 -9.29 -8.51 13.50
C LEU A 1 -8.87 -9.28 14.74
N ASP A 2 -9.82 -9.52 15.64
CA ASP A 2 -9.58 -10.13 16.96
C ASP A 2 -8.95 -11.54 16.92
N ASP A 3 -9.23 -12.29 15.88
CA ASP A 3 -8.74 -13.65 15.67
C ASP A 3 -7.37 -13.71 14.96
N ALA A 4 -6.79 -12.56 14.65
CA ALA A 4 -5.52 -12.48 13.93
C ALA A 4 -4.35 -13.01 14.77
N ASP A 5 -3.38 -13.62 14.08
CA ASP A 5 -2.05 -13.83 14.65
C ASP A 5 -1.38 -12.46 14.83
N LEU A 6 -1.30 -12.00 16.07
CA LEU A 6 -0.86 -10.64 16.39
C LEU A 6 0.57 -10.37 15.92
N ASP A 7 1.49 -11.30 16.10
CA ASP A 7 2.89 -11.13 15.71
C ASP A 7 3.02 -10.94 14.19
N LYS A 8 2.28 -11.75 13.42
CA LYS A 8 2.23 -11.62 11.95
C LYS A 8 1.55 -10.32 11.53
N ALA A 9 0.44 -9.94 12.18
CA ALA A 9 -0.25 -8.69 11.88
C ALA A 9 0.68 -7.48 12.05
N VAL A 10 1.46 -7.47 13.14
CA VAL A 10 2.47 -6.43 13.40
C VAL A 10 3.58 -6.44 12.33
N GLU A 11 4.15 -7.61 11.98
CA GLU A 11 5.18 -7.67 10.95
C GLU A 11 4.65 -7.21 9.58
N TYR A 12 3.42 -7.55 9.22
CA TYR A 12 2.80 -7.09 7.98
C TYR A 12 2.55 -5.58 7.99
N ALA A 13 2.10 -5.02 9.12
CA ALA A 13 1.90 -3.59 9.30
C ALA A 13 3.23 -2.82 9.23
N ILE A 14 4.27 -3.29 9.91
CA ILE A 14 5.62 -2.71 9.86
C ILE A 14 6.16 -2.69 8.43
N ASN A 15 6.09 -3.84 7.74
CA ASN A 15 6.54 -3.92 6.35
C ASN A 15 5.75 -2.97 5.44
N GLY A 16 4.42 -3.03 5.55
CA GLY A 16 3.52 -2.22 4.73
C GLY A 16 3.69 -0.72 4.96
N ALA A 17 3.78 -0.29 6.22
CA ALA A 17 3.81 1.12 6.57
C ALA A 17 5.18 1.78 6.43
N PHE A 18 6.27 1.08 6.79
CA PHE A 18 7.55 1.75 7.03
C PHE A 18 8.69 1.33 6.11
N PHE A 19 8.70 0.10 5.58
CA PHE A 19 9.77 -0.29 4.67
C PHE A 19 9.70 0.51 3.37
N SER A 20 10.88 0.76 2.78
CA SER A 20 11.05 1.75 1.70
C SER A 20 10.59 3.16 2.10
N CYS A 21 10.68 3.51 3.40
CA CYS A 21 10.24 4.79 3.98
C CYS A 21 8.74 5.08 3.76
N GLY A 22 7.88 4.05 3.66
CA GLY A 22 6.48 4.21 3.30
C GLY A 22 6.26 4.80 1.89
N GLN A 23 7.31 4.88 1.08
CA GLN A 23 7.28 5.44 -0.28
C GLN A 23 6.95 4.35 -1.32
N ARG A 24 5.83 3.69 -1.11
CA ARG A 24 5.24 2.71 -2.03
C ARG A 24 3.79 3.06 -2.26
N CYS A 25 3.32 2.96 -3.49
CA CYS A 25 1.89 3.13 -3.80
C CYS A 25 0.98 2.12 -3.06
N THR A 26 1.57 1.00 -2.61
CA THR A 26 0.91 -0.04 -1.83
C THR A 26 1.21 0.04 -0.33
N ALA A 27 1.75 1.16 0.17
CA ALA A 27 2.04 1.31 1.59
C ALA A 27 0.76 1.33 2.44
N SER A 28 0.84 0.74 3.64
CA SER A 28 -0.26 0.73 4.62
C SER A 28 -0.19 1.94 5.54
N SER A 29 -0.72 3.07 5.13
CA SER A 29 -0.77 4.28 5.98
C SER A 29 -1.92 4.26 7.00
N ARG A 30 -2.96 3.48 6.73
CA ARG A 30 -4.18 3.34 7.55
C ARG A 30 -4.22 1.93 8.13
N LEU A 31 -4.10 1.83 9.44
CA LEU A 31 -4.14 0.57 10.20
C LEU A 31 -5.46 0.53 10.97
N ILE A 32 -6.42 -0.25 10.48
CA ILE A 32 -7.77 -0.35 11.06
C ILE A 32 -7.79 -1.59 11.94
N VAL A 33 -8.04 -1.40 13.24
CA VAL A 33 -7.89 -2.43 14.27
C VAL A 33 -9.13 -2.50 15.14
N THR A 34 -9.66 -3.69 15.39
CA THR A 34 -10.79 -3.89 16.30
C THR A 34 -10.40 -3.55 17.74
N GLU A 35 -11.33 -2.98 18.51
CA GLU A 35 -11.11 -2.46 19.87
C GLU A 35 -10.48 -3.49 20.80
N ASN A 36 -10.90 -4.75 20.71
CA ASN A 36 -10.45 -5.82 21.63
C ASN A 36 -8.94 -6.09 21.54
N ILE A 37 -8.31 -5.90 20.38
CA ILE A 37 -6.87 -6.12 20.21
C ILE A 37 -6.09 -4.83 20.02
N HIS A 38 -6.75 -3.66 19.99
CA HIS A 38 -6.15 -2.37 19.68
C HIS A 38 -4.89 -2.10 20.54
N ASP A 39 -5.02 -2.14 21.85
CA ASP A 39 -3.91 -1.79 22.75
C ASP A 39 -2.76 -2.81 22.63
N SER A 40 -3.08 -4.09 22.52
CA SER A 40 -2.07 -5.14 22.33
C SER A 40 -1.35 -4.99 21.00
N PHE A 41 -2.06 -4.60 19.93
CA PHE A 41 -1.48 -4.33 18.63
C PHE A 41 -0.57 -3.10 18.66
N VAL A 42 -1.02 -1.99 19.26
CA VAL A 42 -0.24 -0.77 19.39
C VAL A 42 1.04 -1.01 20.20
N ASP A 43 0.95 -1.69 21.34
CA ASP A 43 2.11 -2.03 22.17
C ASP A 43 3.13 -2.91 21.40
N ALA A 44 2.66 -3.88 20.63
CA ALA A 44 3.50 -4.74 19.83
C ALA A 44 4.15 -3.96 18.66
N MET A 45 3.39 -3.05 18.03
CA MET A 45 3.92 -2.14 16.99
C MET A 45 5.06 -1.27 17.55
N LEU A 46 4.87 -0.64 18.71
CA LEU A 46 5.89 0.20 19.34
C LEU A 46 7.18 -0.58 19.61
N LYS A 47 7.06 -1.76 20.26
CA LYS A 47 8.20 -2.65 20.52
C LYS A 47 8.95 -3.04 19.24
N ARG A 48 8.20 -3.31 18.17
CA ARG A 48 8.80 -3.68 16.90
C ARG A 48 9.47 -2.48 16.19
N MET A 49 8.88 -1.28 16.30
CA MET A 49 9.44 -0.05 15.76
C MET A 49 10.76 0.34 16.42
N GLU A 50 10.92 0.13 17.72
CA GLU A 50 12.18 0.36 18.45
C GLU A 50 13.37 -0.43 17.89
N LEU A 51 13.10 -1.57 17.26
CA LEU A 51 14.14 -2.43 16.67
C LEU A 51 14.53 -2.02 15.26
N LEU A 52 13.81 -1.07 14.63
CA LEU A 52 14.08 -0.64 13.26
C LEU A 52 15.34 0.23 13.18
N ARG A 53 16.25 -0.16 12.30
CA ARG A 53 17.51 0.53 12.07
C ARG A 53 17.39 1.46 10.87
N ILE A 54 17.51 2.75 11.15
CA ILE A 54 17.49 3.80 10.13
C ILE A 54 18.94 4.09 9.73
N GLY A 55 19.22 4.14 8.44
CA GLY A 55 20.58 4.42 7.98
C GLY A 55 20.80 4.29 6.47
N ASP A 56 22.05 4.17 6.08
CA ASP A 56 22.44 4.00 4.68
C ASP A 56 21.84 2.73 4.09
N ALA A 57 21.04 2.86 3.04
CA ALA A 57 20.35 1.75 2.38
C ALA A 57 21.31 0.71 1.75
N ARG A 58 22.59 1.04 1.57
CA ARG A 58 23.65 0.10 1.13
C ARG A 58 24.12 -0.82 2.24
N ASN A 59 23.85 -0.49 3.50
CA ASN A 59 24.18 -1.35 4.63
C ASN A 59 23.10 -2.44 4.77
N PRO A 60 23.45 -3.74 4.67
CA PRO A 60 22.46 -4.83 4.76
C PRO A 60 21.76 -4.94 6.12
N LYS A 61 22.23 -4.21 7.12
CA LYS A 61 21.60 -4.15 8.45
C LYS A 61 20.58 -3.02 8.56
N THR A 62 20.48 -2.14 7.56
CA THR A 62 19.50 -1.05 7.55
C THR A 62 18.13 -1.58 7.17
N ASP A 63 17.12 -1.23 7.96
CA ASP A 63 15.72 -1.56 7.68
C ASP A 63 15.04 -0.42 6.91
N ILE A 64 15.40 0.83 7.22
CA ILE A 64 14.80 2.04 6.63
C ILE A 64 15.90 3.01 6.19
N GLY A 65 15.93 3.31 4.89
CA GLY A 65 16.82 4.31 4.29
C GLY A 65 16.28 5.74 4.41
N PRO A 66 16.86 6.71 3.67
CA PRO A 66 16.35 8.07 3.62
C PRO A 66 15.12 8.19 2.74
N VAL A 67 14.29 9.18 2.97
CA VAL A 67 13.27 9.60 2.01
C VAL A 67 13.93 10.19 0.75
N VAL A 68 13.21 10.18 -0.35
CA VAL A 68 13.76 10.43 -1.70
C VAL A 68 14.33 11.83 -1.91
N SER A 69 13.84 12.83 -1.19
CA SER A 69 14.26 14.23 -1.36
C SER A 69 13.94 15.10 -0.14
N GLU A 70 14.54 16.30 -0.10
CA GLU A 70 14.21 17.32 0.90
C GLU A 70 12.75 17.74 0.83
N ALA A 71 12.20 17.88 -0.37
CA ALA A 71 10.79 18.23 -0.54
C ALA A 71 9.85 17.19 0.07
N GLN A 72 10.18 15.89 -0.09
CA GLN A 72 9.42 14.81 0.53
C GLN A 72 9.58 14.81 2.05
N LEU A 73 10.78 15.07 2.57
CA LEU A 73 10.98 15.22 4.02
C LEU A 73 10.12 16.36 4.58
N LYS A 74 10.14 17.53 3.95
CA LYS A 74 9.31 18.67 4.37
C LYS A 74 7.83 18.32 4.36
N LYS A 75 7.35 17.69 3.28
CA LYS A 75 5.96 17.20 3.18
C LYS A 75 5.63 16.26 4.35
N ASN A 76 6.49 15.30 4.66
CA ASN A 76 6.27 14.37 5.75
C ASN A 76 6.19 15.07 7.11
N LEU A 77 7.11 16.03 7.37
CA LEU A 77 7.08 16.83 8.60
C LEU A 77 5.82 17.70 8.71
N GLU A 78 5.31 18.22 7.60
CA GLU A 78 4.04 18.95 7.57
C GLU A 78 2.86 18.02 7.93
N TYR A 79 2.82 16.79 7.40
CA TYR A 79 1.76 15.83 7.76
C TYR A 79 1.79 15.40 9.22
N LEU A 80 2.96 15.34 9.86
CA LEU A 80 3.03 15.10 11.31
C LEU A 80 2.31 16.23 12.08
N GLN A 81 2.54 17.48 11.67
CA GLN A 81 1.86 18.62 12.30
C GLN A 81 0.36 18.65 12.02
N ILE A 82 -0.04 18.25 10.79
CA ILE A 82 -1.45 18.12 10.41
C ILE A 82 -2.13 17.06 11.29
N GLY A 83 -1.53 15.88 11.45
CA GLY A 83 -2.09 14.82 12.29
C GLY A 83 -2.33 15.26 13.73
N LEU A 84 -1.34 15.94 14.33
CA LEU A 84 -1.47 16.50 15.68
C LEU A 84 -2.58 17.58 15.76
N LYS A 85 -2.66 18.44 14.76
CA LYS A 85 -3.67 19.50 14.68
C LYS A 85 -5.08 18.94 14.50
N ASP A 86 -5.23 17.87 13.72
CA ASP A 86 -6.49 17.18 13.51
C ASP A 86 -6.95 16.39 14.73
N GLY A 87 -6.09 16.24 15.75
CA GLY A 87 -6.40 15.61 17.04
C GLY A 87 -5.89 14.17 17.20
N ALA A 88 -5.17 13.64 16.22
CA ALA A 88 -4.50 12.34 16.39
C ALA A 88 -3.34 12.46 17.38
N LYS A 89 -3.07 11.39 18.12
CA LYS A 89 -2.00 11.33 19.11
C LYS A 89 -0.79 10.61 18.52
N GLN A 90 0.31 11.32 18.37
CA GLN A 90 1.59 10.72 17.96
C GLN A 90 2.23 10.01 19.14
N LEU A 91 2.47 8.71 19.01
CA LEU A 91 3.08 7.89 20.08
C LEU A 91 4.60 7.85 19.97
N THR A 92 5.14 7.81 18.74
CA THR A 92 6.59 7.68 18.52
C THR A 92 6.98 8.21 17.14
N GLY A 93 8.27 8.48 16.95
CA GLY A 93 8.90 8.79 15.67
C GLY A 93 8.61 10.19 15.14
N GLY A 94 8.88 10.39 13.87
CA GLY A 94 8.66 11.67 13.18
C GLY A 94 9.81 12.67 13.33
N GLU A 95 10.91 12.29 13.95
CA GLU A 95 12.10 13.14 14.06
C GLU A 95 13.00 12.94 12.84
N GLN A 96 13.58 14.04 12.38
CA GLN A 96 14.69 13.96 11.44
C GLN A 96 15.92 13.38 12.16
N VAL A 97 16.54 12.36 11.56
CA VAL A 97 17.66 11.63 12.14
C VAL A 97 18.93 11.99 11.38
N GLU A 98 19.98 12.36 12.10
CA GLU A 98 21.31 12.53 11.53
C GLU A 98 22.01 11.18 11.40
N GLN A 99 22.63 10.94 10.24
CA GLN A 99 23.37 9.72 9.94
C GLN A 99 24.78 10.08 9.40
N ALA A 100 25.71 9.13 9.47
CA ALA A 100 27.06 9.32 8.96
C ALA A 100 27.10 9.58 7.44
N THR A 101 26.10 9.09 6.70
CA THR A 101 25.94 9.37 5.27
C THR A 101 24.92 10.47 5.05
N PRO A 102 25.16 11.43 4.14
CA PRO A 102 24.19 12.45 3.80
C PRO A 102 22.89 11.84 3.30
N GLY A 103 21.75 12.34 3.77
CA GLY A 103 20.42 11.86 3.38
C GLY A 103 19.31 12.49 4.22
N TRP A 104 18.09 12.31 3.74
CA TRP A 104 16.87 12.86 4.36
C TRP A 104 16.22 11.79 5.25
N TYR A 105 16.83 11.49 6.40
CA TYR A 105 16.38 10.41 7.27
C TYR A 105 15.27 10.90 8.20
N LEU A 106 14.18 10.14 8.26
CA LEU A 106 13.03 10.38 9.13
C LEU A 106 12.71 9.12 9.90
N SER A 107 12.56 9.23 11.22
CA SER A 107 12.12 8.11 12.03
C SER A 107 10.64 7.78 11.76
N PRO A 108 10.26 6.49 11.66
CA PRO A 108 8.88 6.09 11.43
C PRO A 108 7.96 6.61 12.52
N ALA A 109 6.83 7.21 12.14
CA ALA A 109 5.86 7.77 13.06
C ALA A 109 4.58 6.95 13.13
N LEU A 110 4.09 6.72 14.35
CA LEU A 110 2.83 6.05 14.61
C LEU A 110 1.87 6.98 15.33
N PHE A 111 0.70 7.18 14.73
CA PHE A 111 -0.43 7.89 15.32
C PHE A 111 -1.49 6.91 15.79
N ILE A 112 -2.16 7.24 16.90
CA ILE A 112 -3.38 6.60 17.38
C ILE A 112 -4.49 7.64 17.55
N ASP A 113 -5.66 7.20 17.97
CA ASP A 113 -6.86 8.04 18.10
C ASP A 113 -7.22 8.74 16.78
N ALA A 114 -6.84 8.12 15.65
CA ALA A 114 -7.15 8.62 14.33
C ALA A 114 -8.55 8.19 13.87
N ASN A 115 -9.15 8.97 12.99
CA ASN A 115 -10.42 8.64 12.35
C ASN A 115 -10.37 8.95 10.85
N SER A 116 -11.39 8.48 10.12
CA SER A 116 -11.45 8.57 8.67
C SER A 116 -11.54 10.00 8.13
N GLU A 117 -11.90 11.00 8.94
CA GLU A 117 -12.02 12.40 8.51
C GLU A 117 -10.70 13.18 8.55
N MET A 118 -9.72 12.68 9.30
CA MET A 118 -8.42 13.32 9.45
C MET A 118 -7.62 13.30 8.14
N LYS A 119 -6.91 14.36 7.83
CA LYS A 119 -6.12 14.49 6.60
C LYS A 119 -5.08 13.37 6.45
N ILE A 120 -4.43 12.96 7.55
CA ILE A 120 -3.46 11.86 7.55
C ILE A 120 -4.09 10.51 7.17
N CYS A 121 -5.43 10.38 7.24
CA CYS A 121 -6.19 9.20 6.84
C CYS A 121 -6.86 9.35 5.46
N ARG A 122 -6.94 10.57 4.91
CA ARG A 122 -7.57 10.86 3.61
C ARG A 122 -6.58 11.03 2.48
N GLU A 123 -5.41 11.59 2.74
CA GLU A 123 -4.44 11.99 1.72
C GLU A 123 -3.25 11.02 1.66
N GLU A 124 -2.61 10.92 0.51
CA GLU A 124 -1.39 10.12 0.34
C GLU A 124 -0.18 10.88 0.86
N ILE A 125 0.34 10.47 2.02
CA ILE A 125 1.53 11.07 2.65
C ILE A 125 2.80 10.71 1.88
N PHE A 126 2.93 9.45 1.47
CA PHE A 126 4.10 8.86 0.80
C PHE A 126 5.37 8.95 1.65
N GLY A 127 5.23 8.61 2.91
CA GLY A 127 6.28 8.68 3.93
C GLY A 127 6.09 7.64 5.03
N PRO A 128 7.06 7.48 5.94
CA PRO A 128 7.02 6.48 7.00
C PRO A 128 6.10 6.92 8.16
N ILE A 129 4.85 7.16 7.86
CA ILE A 129 3.82 7.64 8.79
C ILE A 129 2.61 6.73 8.67
N ALA A 130 2.16 6.18 9.79
CA ALA A 130 0.96 5.36 9.87
C ALA A 130 0.02 5.84 10.97
N ALA A 131 -1.29 5.68 10.73
CA ALA A 131 -2.35 6.04 11.66
C ALA A 131 -3.19 4.80 12.00
N VAL A 132 -3.35 4.53 13.29
CA VAL A 132 -4.20 3.46 13.82
C VAL A 132 -5.57 4.03 14.11
N MET A 133 -6.59 3.37 13.56
CA MET A 133 -8.00 3.66 13.80
C MET A 133 -8.63 2.47 14.51
N SER A 134 -9.28 2.73 15.65
CA SER A 134 -10.02 1.74 16.40
C SER A 134 -11.44 1.61 15.84
N VAL A 135 -11.95 0.39 15.75
CA VAL A 135 -13.30 0.06 15.26
C VAL A 135 -13.93 -1.01 16.12
N SER A 136 -15.27 -1.00 16.20
CA SER A 136 -16.03 -1.94 17.01
C SER A 136 -15.98 -3.38 16.47
N ASP A 137 -16.02 -3.53 15.14
CA ASP A 137 -16.16 -4.84 14.51
C ASP A 137 -15.64 -4.84 13.05
N TYR A 138 -15.80 -5.98 12.39
CA TYR A 138 -15.40 -6.18 10.99
C TYR A 138 -16.21 -5.31 10.01
N ASP A 139 -17.50 -5.13 10.23
CA ASP A 139 -18.35 -4.38 9.30
C ASP A 139 -17.98 -2.90 9.29
N GLU A 140 -17.69 -2.33 10.45
CA GLU A 140 -17.14 -0.98 10.56
C GLU A 140 -15.75 -0.89 9.93
N ALA A 141 -14.89 -1.89 10.18
CA ALA A 141 -13.55 -1.95 9.56
C ALA A 141 -13.63 -1.93 8.04
N LEU A 142 -14.51 -2.73 7.44
CA LEU A 142 -14.71 -2.78 5.99
C LEU A 142 -15.27 -1.46 5.45
N SER A 143 -16.23 -0.86 6.17
CA SER A 143 -16.80 0.44 5.83
C SER A 143 -15.73 1.52 5.76
N ILE A 144 -14.91 1.64 6.82
CA ILE A 144 -13.80 2.61 6.88
C ILE A 144 -12.73 2.30 5.83
N ALA A 145 -12.39 1.03 5.60
CA ALA A 145 -11.43 0.64 4.57
C ALA A 145 -11.88 1.10 3.18
N ASN A 146 -13.18 1.05 2.92
CA ASN A 146 -13.78 1.50 1.67
C ASN A 146 -14.02 3.01 1.59
N ASP A 147 -14.06 3.72 2.71
CA ASP A 147 -14.28 5.16 2.75
C ASP A 147 -12.98 5.94 2.46
N THR A 148 -12.60 5.95 1.20
CA THR A 148 -11.46 6.68 0.65
C THR A 148 -11.63 6.87 -0.85
N GLU A 149 -10.99 7.90 -1.41
CA GLU A 149 -10.90 8.10 -2.85
C GLU A 149 -9.96 7.11 -3.54
N PHE A 150 -9.11 6.42 -2.79
CA PHE A 150 -8.15 5.46 -3.28
C PHE A 150 -8.69 4.03 -3.25
N GLY A 151 -8.10 3.18 -4.08
CA GLY A 151 -8.46 1.76 -4.16
C GLY A 151 -7.38 0.93 -4.84
N LEU A 152 -6.09 1.19 -4.56
CA LEU A 152 -5.01 0.40 -5.14
C LEU A 152 -4.84 -0.93 -4.42
N SER A 153 -4.55 -0.90 -3.12
CA SER A 153 -4.35 -2.11 -2.33
C SER A 153 -5.07 -2.02 -0.98
N ALA A 154 -5.52 -3.16 -0.50
CA ALA A 154 -6.02 -3.35 0.86
C ALA A 154 -5.62 -4.72 1.37
N GLY A 155 -5.44 -4.85 2.69
CA GLY A 155 -5.11 -6.11 3.34
C GLY A 155 -6.00 -6.37 4.54
N ILE A 156 -6.19 -7.66 4.85
CA ILE A 156 -6.84 -8.13 6.07
C ILE A 156 -6.01 -9.21 6.72
N VAL A 157 -5.99 -9.21 8.05
CA VAL A 157 -5.38 -10.28 8.86
C VAL A 157 -6.46 -10.90 9.73
N THR A 158 -6.82 -12.14 9.46
CA THR A 158 -7.84 -12.93 10.16
C THR A 158 -7.67 -14.40 9.84
N ASN A 159 -8.13 -15.28 10.73
CA ASN A 159 -8.19 -16.72 10.52
C ASN A 159 -9.60 -17.19 10.09
N ASP A 160 -10.59 -16.32 10.08
CA ASP A 160 -11.96 -16.65 9.70
C ASP A 160 -12.12 -16.66 8.17
N ARG A 161 -12.35 -17.84 7.62
CA ARG A 161 -12.53 -18.04 6.19
C ARG A 161 -13.75 -17.29 5.63
N SER A 162 -14.83 -17.21 6.38
CA SER A 162 -16.05 -16.54 5.93
C SER A 162 -15.86 -15.03 5.80
N ILE A 163 -15.11 -14.45 6.74
CA ILE A 163 -14.70 -13.04 6.72
C ILE A 163 -13.76 -12.79 5.53
N ILE A 164 -12.79 -13.67 5.29
CA ILE A 164 -11.89 -13.57 4.12
C ILE A 164 -12.68 -13.51 2.82
N ASP A 165 -13.58 -14.47 2.61
CA ASP A 165 -14.37 -14.56 1.37
C ASP A 165 -15.30 -13.33 1.22
N HIS A 166 -15.89 -12.83 2.32
CA HIS A 166 -16.68 -11.61 2.33
C HIS A 166 -15.83 -10.37 2.04
N PHE A 167 -14.64 -10.25 2.63
CA PHE A 167 -13.71 -9.14 2.39
C PHE A 167 -13.30 -9.07 0.93
N ILE A 168 -12.90 -10.19 0.32
CA ILE A 168 -12.52 -10.26 -1.09
C ILE A 168 -13.66 -9.75 -2.00
N ALA A 169 -14.90 -10.11 -1.68
CA ALA A 169 -16.07 -9.72 -2.48
C ALA A 169 -16.43 -8.23 -2.33
N ASN A 170 -16.18 -7.62 -1.17
CA ASN A 170 -16.73 -6.32 -0.83
C ASN A 170 -15.71 -5.18 -0.69
N ILE A 171 -14.40 -5.47 -0.66
CA ILE A 171 -13.38 -4.42 -0.62
C ILE A 171 -13.25 -3.71 -1.97
N HIS A 172 -13.21 -2.39 -1.96
CA HIS A 172 -13.11 -1.56 -3.15
C HIS A 172 -11.66 -1.27 -3.55
N SER A 173 -10.80 -2.28 -3.53
CA SER A 173 -9.40 -2.23 -3.97
C SER A 173 -9.15 -3.19 -5.12
N GLY A 174 -8.21 -2.84 -5.99
CA GLY A 174 -7.82 -3.66 -7.11
C GLY A 174 -6.91 -4.83 -6.71
N MET A 175 -6.10 -4.62 -5.68
CA MET A 175 -5.17 -5.62 -5.13
C MET A 175 -5.54 -5.91 -3.69
N VAL A 176 -5.77 -7.18 -3.37
CA VAL A 176 -6.24 -7.63 -2.05
C VAL A 176 -5.23 -8.60 -1.47
N GLN A 177 -4.80 -8.34 -0.24
CA GLN A 177 -3.83 -9.15 0.47
C GLN A 177 -4.49 -9.83 1.69
N ILE A 178 -4.39 -11.14 1.77
CA ILE A 178 -4.94 -11.93 2.87
C ILE A 178 -3.78 -12.52 3.65
N ASN A 179 -3.64 -12.10 4.91
CA ASN A 179 -2.56 -12.55 5.79
C ASN A 179 -1.16 -12.34 5.14
N LEU A 180 -0.99 -11.22 4.47
CA LEU A 180 0.23 -10.80 3.79
C LEU A 180 0.39 -9.27 3.91
N PRO A 181 1.63 -8.73 3.81
CA PRO A 181 1.81 -7.30 3.71
C PRO A 181 1.20 -6.76 2.41
N THR A 182 0.71 -5.52 2.41
CA THR A 182 0.14 -4.88 1.21
C THR A 182 1.17 -4.58 0.13
N ALA A 183 2.45 -4.58 0.48
CA ALA A 183 3.58 -4.37 -0.41
C ALA A 183 4.24 -5.72 -0.78
N GLY A 184 4.97 -5.76 -1.90
CA GLY A 184 5.69 -6.98 -2.33
C GLY A 184 4.90 -7.82 -3.32
N MET A 185 4.36 -7.21 -4.35
CA MET A 185 3.59 -7.87 -5.40
C MET A 185 4.45 -8.74 -6.30
N ASP A 186 3.95 -9.94 -6.64
CA ASP A 186 4.53 -10.79 -7.66
C ASP A 186 4.47 -10.09 -9.03
N PHE A 187 5.58 -10.14 -9.77
CA PHE A 187 5.66 -9.53 -11.10
C PHE A 187 4.77 -10.19 -12.16
N HIS A 188 4.35 -11.44 -11.91
CA HIS A 188 3.39 -12.15 -12.77
C HIS A 188 1.95 -11.69 -12.55
N ALA A 189 1.65 -11.11 -11.41
CA ALA A 189 0.31 -10.60 -11.12
C ALA A 189 0.10 -9.22 -11.78
N PRO A 190 -1.11 -8.94 -12.29
CA PRO A 190 -1.42 -7.62 -12.80
C PRO A 190 -1.45 -6.61 -11.65
N ILE A 191 -0.99 -5.38 -11.93
CA ILE A 191 -1.25 -4.24 -11.08
C ILE A 191 -2.51 -3.55 -11.58
N THR A 192 -3.50 -3.47 -10.70
CA THR A 192 -4.77 -2.80 -11.00
C THR A 192 -5.25 -2.09 -9.76
N GLY A 193 -5.80 -0.91 -9.92
CA GLY A 193 -6.47 -0.15 -8.87
C GLY A 193 -7.94 0.06 -9.19
N ARG A 194 -8.64 0.62 -8.24
CA ARG A 194 -10.01 1.11 -8.38
C ARG A 194 -10.03 2.59 -8.00
N LYS A 195 -11.17 3.24 -8.20
CA LYS A 195 -11.39 4.65 -7.88
C LYS A 195 -10.29 5.54 -8.51
N ASN A 196 -9.74 6.51 -7.77
CA ASN A 196 -8.71 7.43 -8.28
C ASN A 196 -7.29 6.82 -8.34
N SER A 197 -7.11 5.57 -7.94
CA SER A 197 -5.79 4.92 -7.93
C SER A 197 -5.33 4.39 -9.27
N SER A 198 -6.22 4.22 -10.25
CA SER A 198 -5.87 3.71 -11.58
C SER A 198 -6.75 4.31 -12.66
N PHE A 199 -6.16 4.45 -13.83
CA PHE A 199 -6.83 4.82 -15.06
C PHE A 199 -6.41 3.84 -16.18
N GLY A 200 -7.40 3.32 -16.90
CA GLY A 200 -7.16 2.38 -18.01
C GLY A 200 -7.03 0.91 -17.58
N PRO A 201 -6.52 0.05 -18.48
CA PRO A 201 -6.40 -1.38 -18.22
C PRO A 201 -5.31 -1.69 -17.19
N PRO A 202 -5.35 -2.89 -16.56
CA PRO A 202 -4.28 -3.33 -15.68
C PRO A 202 -2.93 -3.37 -16.38
N GLU A 203 -1.86 -3.15 -15.59
CA GLU A 203 -0.49 -3.28 -16.04
C GLU A 203 0.12 -4.62 -15.60
N LYS A 204 1.28 -4.96 -16.15
CA LYS A 204 2.02 -6.20 -15.91
C LYS A 204 1.28 -7.47 -16.39
N SER A 205 1.90 -8.62 -16.20
CA SER A 205 1.41 -9.94 -16.62
C SER A 205 1.02 -9.98 -18.12
N SER A 206 0.00 -10.74 -18.48
CA SER A 206 -0.55 -10.79 -19.85
C SER A 206 -1.17 -9.48 -20.32
N TYR A 207 -1.56 -8.60 -19.38
CA TYR A 207 -2.14 -7.28 -19.71
C TYR A 207 -1.13 -6.31 -20.30
N CYS A 208 0.17 -6.51 -20.11
CA CYS A 208 1.20 -5.70 -20.79
C CYS A 208 1.03 -5.67 -22.30
N ARG A 209 0.62 -6.79 -22.90
CA ARG A 209 0.40 -6.83 -24.36
C ARG A 209 -0.74 -5.89 -24.76
N GLU A 210 -1.85 -5.92 -24.03
CA GLU A 210 -3.00 -5.06 -24.30
C GLU A 210 -2.67 -3.59 -24.05
N PHE A 211 -1.91 -3.31 -22.98
CA PHE A 211 -1.49 -1.95 -22.63
C PHE A 211 -0.59 -1.31 -23.70
N PHE A 212 0.39 -2.06 -24.24
CA PHE A 212 1.37 -1.53 -25.20
C PHE A 212 1.02 -1.77 -26.66
N THR A 213 -0.16 -2.32 -26.99
CA THR A 213 -0.58 -2.60 -28.36
C THR A 213 -1.98 -2.08 -28.64
N ASN A 214 -2.22 -1.79 -29.94
CA ASN A 214 -3.56 -1.46 -30.41
C ASN A 214 -4.13 -2.60 -31.25
N THR A 215 -5.39 -2.92 -31.04
CA THR A 215 -6.11 -3.90 -31.87
C THR A 215 -6.37 -3.31 -33.25
N LYS A 216 -5.98 -4.04 -34.29
CA LYS A 216 -6.35 -3.75 -35.67
C LYS A 216 -7.15 -4.91 -36.24
N VAL A 217 -8.35 -4.63 -36.72
CA VAL A 217 -9.17 -5.61 -37.42
C VAL A 217 -9.00 -5.39 -38.93
N VAL A 218 -8.66 -6.46 -39.66
CA VAL A 218 -8.49 -6.43 -41.13
C VAL A 218 -9.46 -7.43 -41.73
N HIS A 219 -10.36 -6.92 -42.55
CA HIS A 219 -11.18 -7.76 -43.44
C HIS A 219 -10.58 -7.67 -44.85
N ALA A 220 -10.17 -8.79 -45.41
CA ALA A 220 -9.57 -8.83 -46.73
C ALA A 220 -10.24 -9.89 -47.62
N ASN A 221 -10.60 -9.50 -48.82
CA ASN A 221 -10.99 -10.43 -49.86
C ASN A 221 -9.85 -10.49 -50.86
N TYR A 222 -9.09 -11.58 -50.81
CA TYR A 222 -8.05 -11.84 -51.80
C TYR A 222 -8.72 -12.41 -53.04
N GLY A 223 -8.88 -11.59 -54.07
CA GLY A 223 -9.38 -12.02 -55.36
C GLY A 223 -8.65 -13.25 -55.93
N LYS A 224 -9.19 -13.88 -56.96
CA LYS A 224 -8.59 -15.07 -57.59
C LYS A 224 -7.12 -14.80 -57.93
N ARG A 225 -6.21 -15.72 -57.54
CA ARG A 225 -4.81 -15.70 -58.01
C ARG A 225 -4.81 -15.52 -59.53
N LEU A 226 -4.20 -14.49 -60.04
CA LEU A 226 -3.84 -14.41 -61.43
C LEU A 226 -2.92 -15.60 -61.74
N ASN A 227 -3.44 -16.60 -62.43
CA ASN A 227 -2.63 -17.71 -62.91
C ASN A 227 -1.48 -17.11 -63.71
N SER A 228 -0.25 -17.28 -63.25
CA SER A 228 0.91 -17.08 -64.06
C SER A 228 0.73 -17.90 -65.34
N LYS A 229 0.66 -17.26 -66.49
CA LYS A 229 0.71 -17.94 -67.78
C LYS A 229 1.93 -18.84 -67.78
N LYS A 230 1.71 -20.16 -67.89
CA LYS A 230 2.76 -21.05 -68.31
C LYS A 230 3.15 -20.56 -69.72
N GLU A 231 4.35 -20.06 -69.89
CA GLU A 231 4.98 -19.97 -71.16
C GLU A 231 5.25 -21.38 -71.65
N GLU A 232 4.44 -21.84 -72.56
CA GLU A 232 4.79 -22.98 -73.45
C GLU A 232 5.77 -22.53 -74.49
N SER A 233 6.97 -23.12 -74.47
CA SER A 233 7.89 -23.19 -75.57
C SER A 233 8.30 -24.62 -75.79
#